data_55ee5b9352ce63f95ef2dc647eec1e21
#
_entry.id   55ee5b9352ce63f95ef2dc647eec1e21
#
_cell.length_a   1.000
_cell.length_b   1.000
_cell.length_c   1.000
_cell.angle_alpha   90.00
_cell.angle_beta   90.00
_cell.angle_gamma   90.00
#
_symmetry.space_group_name_H-M   'P 1'
#
loop_
_entity.id
_entity.type
_entity.pdbx_description
1 polymer ?
#
loop_
_entity_poly.entity_id
_entity_poly.type
_entity_poly.pdbx_seq_one_letter_code
_entity_poly.pdbx_strand_id
1 'polypeptide(L)'
;MPSQQPDKSKPPVTTEQRGRILGIGGVFFKSANRDQMREWYSKHLGLADKGQGVMLPWREHDDPQKEHVTVWTVFPTSTKYFDPSPAPFMINYIVDDMDALLDRLKQEGVKIDAKRMDESYGRFAWI
;
A
#
# COMPACT_ATOMS: atom_id res chain seq x y z
N MET A 1 24.01 0.93 9.04
CA MET A 1 23.50 2.17 9.58
C MET A 1 23.46 2.10 11.09
N PRO A 2 24.10 3.03 11.77
CA PRO A 2 23.99 3.02 13.22
C PRO A 2 22.53 3.17 13.60
N SER A 3 22.08 2.34 14.49
CA SER A 3 20.77 2.49 15.07
C SER A 3 20.76 3.80 15.84
N GLN A 4 19.97 4.74 15.40
CA GLN A 4 19.85 6.01 16.08
C GLN A 4 18.79 5.87 17.15
N GLN A 5 19.21 6.11 18.38
CA GLN A 5 18.26 6.28 19.44
C GLN A 5 17.50 7.58 19.23
N PRO A 6 16.22 7.64 19.61
CA PRO A 6 15.47 8.89 19.54
C PRO A 6 16.22 9.97 20.31
N ASP A 7 16.43 11.09 19.67
CA ASP A 7 17.02 12.25 20.32
C ASP A 7 16.01 12.83 21.30
N LYS A 8 16.32 12.70 22.57
CA LYS A 8 15.43 13.16 23.63
C LYS A 8 15.28 14.68 23.70
N SER A 9 16.16 15.41 22.98
CA SER A 9 16.06 16.85 22.88
C SER A 9 15.05 17.30 21.84
N LYS A 10 14.63 16.41 20.97
CA LYS A 10 13.62 16.73 19.95
C LYS A 10 12.22 16.68 20.55
N PRO A 11 11.33 17.57 20.06
CA PRO A 11 9.94 17.52 20.50
C PRO A 11 9.29 16.20 20.11
N PRO A 12 8.24 15.79 20.81
CA PRO A 12 7.48 14.61 20.41
C PRO A 12 6.90 14.80 19.01
N VAL A 13 6.46 13.70 18.41
CA VAL A 13 5.85 13.69 17.06
C VAL A 13 4.80 14.77 16.96
N THR A 14 4.98 15.66 15.99
CA THR A 14 4.05 16.76 15.72
C THR A 14 3.03 16.36 14.66
N THR A 15 2.00 17.20 14.45
CA THR A 15 1.01 16.98 13.39
C THR A 15 1.64 16.93 12.01
N GLU A 16 2.78 17.62 11.82
CA GLU A 16 3.54 17.61 10.56
C GLU A 16 4.10 16.24 10.22
N GLN A 17 4.25 15.38 11.22
CA GLN A 17 4.75 14.02 11.05
C GLN A 17 3.62 13.00 10.85
N ARG A 18 2.37 13.44 10.83
CA ARG A 18 1.25 12.58 10.47
C ARG A 18 1.28 12.28 8.97
N GLY A 19 0.63 11.22 8.59
CA GLY A 19 0.67 10.76 7.21
C GLY A 19 1.94 9.98 6.90
N ARG A 20 2.44 9.24 7.89
CA ARG A 20 3.61 8.38 7.71
C ARG A 20 3.18 7.06 7.07
N ILE A 21 4.06 6.52 6.24
CA ILE A 21 3.89 5.18 5.71
C ILE A 21 4.17 4.18 6.83
N LEU A 22 3.20 3.32 7.09
CA LEU A 22 3.32 2.27 8.11
C LEU A 22 3.82 0.95 7.51
N GLY A 23 3.48 0.68 6.25
CA GLY A 23 3.87 -0.54 5.57
C GLY A 23 3.20 -0.68 4.22
N ILE A 24 3.31 -1.87 3.65
CA ILE A 24 2.77 -2.19 2.34
C ILE A 24 1.38 -2.78 2.51
N GLY A 25 0.39 -2.15 1.89
CA GLY A 25 -1.00 -2.61 1.92
C GLY A 25 -1.38 -3.46 0.74
N GLY A 26 -0.64 -3.38 -0.36
CA GLY A 26 -0.93 -4.19 -1.52
C GLY A 26 0.23 -4.23 -2.50
N VAL A 27 0.39 -5.39 -3.12
CA VAL A 27 1.33 -5.61 -4.22
C VAL A 27 0.53 -6.15 -5.38
N PHE A 28 0.40 -5.37 -6.44
CA PHE A 28 -0.41 -5.72 -7.59
C PHE A 28 0.42 -5.62 -8.86
N PHE A 29 0.26 -6.58 -9.74
CA PHE A 29 0.95 -6.52 -11.02
C PHE A 29 0.08 -7.15 -12.11
N LYS A 30 0.33 -6.70 -13.34
CA LYS A 30 -0.41 -7.17 -14.51
C LYS A 30 0.27 -8.37 -15.15
N SER A 31 -0.52 -9.29 -15.67
CA SER A 31 -0.02 -10.39 -16.48
C SER A 31 -0.95 -10.63 -17.65
N ALA A 32 -0.38 -10.85 -18.82
CA ALA A 32 -1.14 -11.23 -20.01
C ALA A 32 -1.79 -12.60 -19.83
N ASN A 33 -1.25 -13.43 -18.95
CA ASN A 33 -1.79 -14.74 -18.62
C ASN A 33 -1.97 -14.84 -17.10
N ARG A 34 -2.95 -14.10 -16.61
CA ARG A 34 -3.20 -14.00 -15.16
C ARG A 34 -3.40 -15.35 -14.49
N ASP A 35 -4.23 -16.20 -15.06
CA ASP A 35 -4.57 -17.48 -14.42
C ASP A 35 -3.35 -18.40 -14.32
N GLN A 36 -2.53 -18.44 -15.35
CA GLN A 36 -1.31 -19.22 -15.36
C GLN A 36 -0.30 -18.68 -14.34
N MET A 37 -0.19 -17.37 -14.24
CA MET A 37 0.67 -16.72 -13.26
C MET A 37 0.23 -17.04 -11.83
N ARG A 38 -1.08 -16.96 -11.56
CA ARG A 38 -1.66 -17.27 -10.25
C ARG A 38 -1.37 -18.74 -9.88
N GLU A 39 -1.53 -19.64 -10.84
CA GLU A 39 -1.26 -21.06 -10.63
C GLU A 39 0.21 -21.30 -10.30
N TRP A 40 1.12 -20.63 -10.99
CA TRP A 40 2.55 -20.74 -10.73
C TRP A 40 2.90 -20.33 -9.29
N TYR A 41 2.40 -19.16 -8.88
CA TYR A 41 2.66 -18.64 -7.53
C TYR A 41 2.01 -19.51 -6.46
N SER A 42 0.83 -20.04 -6.72
CA SER A 42 0.18 -20.97 -5.79
C SER A 42 0.99 -22.23 -5.62
N LYS A 43 1.42 -22.81 -6.73
CA LYS A 43 2.14 -24.09 -6.72
C LYS A 43 3.53 -23.97 -6.10
N HIS A 44 4.27 -22.93 -6.46
CA HIS A 44 5.68 -22.83 -6.10
C HIS A 44 5.95 -22.00 -4.85
N LEU A 45 5.11 -21.03 -4.54
CA LEU A 45 5.32 -20.12 -3.42
C LEU A 45 4.20 -20.16 -2.38
N GLY A 46 3.18 -21.00 -2.61
CA GLY A 46 2.08 -21.11 -1.66
C GLY A 46 1.15 -19.90 -1.61
N LEU A 47 1.26 -19.01 -2.60
CA LEU A 47 0.38 -17.83 -2.67
C LEU A 47 -0.88 -18.18 -3.46
N ALA A 48 -1.85 -18.77 -2.76
CA ALA A 48 -3.08 -19.28 -3.36
C ALA A 48 -4.13 -18.16 -3.44
N ASP A 49 -4.26 -17.54 -4.60
CA ASP A 49 -5.25 -16.52 -4.88
C ASP A 49 -6.49 -17.17 -5.51
N LYS A 50 -7.60 -17.17 -4.77
CA LYS A 50 -8.87 -17.76 -5.21
C LYS A 50 -9.84 -16.73 -5.78
N GLY A 51 -9.34 -15.57 -6.21
CA GLY A 51 -10.12 -14.51 -6.81
C GLY A 51 -10.22 -13.23 -5.99
N GLN A 52 -9.78 -13.26 -4.75
CA GLN A 52 -9.83 -12.10 -3.84
C GLN A 52 -8.45 -11.62 -3.41
N GLY A 53 -7.40 -12.16 -4.02
CA GLY A 53 -6.04 -11.90 -3.61
C GLY A 53 -5.59 -12.76 -2.45
N VAL A 54 -4.32 -12.69 -2.15
CA VAL A 54 -3.71 -13.38 -1.02
C VAL A 54 -3.52 -12.36 0.09
N MET A 55 -3.97 -12.68 1.30
CA MET A 55 -3.86 -11.81 2.46
C MET A 55 -2.63 -12.22 3.26
N LEU A 56 -1.66 -11.31 3.37
CA LEU A 56 -0.44 -11.53 4.14
C LEU A 56 -0.48 -10.63 5.38
N PRO A 57 -0.82 -11.18 6.55
CA PRO A 57 -0.96 -10.35 7.74
C PRO A 57 0.39 -9.94 8.31
N TRP A 58 0.42 -8.75 8.91
CA TRP A 58 1.60 -8.24 9.60
C TRP A 58 1.16 -7.27 10.70
N ARG A 59 2.09 -6.94 11.59
CA ARG A 59 1.83 -6.02 12.70
C ARG A 59 2.74 -4.81 12.59
N GLU A 60 2.26 -3.67 13.08
CA GLU A 60 3.09 -2.47 13.12
C GLU A 60 4.29 -2.70 14.01
N HIS A 61 5.45 -2.27 13.55
CA HIS A 61 6.69 -2.44 14.28
C HIS A 61 6.67 -1.68 15.62
N ASP A 62 6.14 -0.45 15.62
CA ASP A 62 6.12 0.41 16.80
C ASP A 62 4.92 0.15 17.70
N ASP A 63 3.90 -0.53 17.19
CA ASP A 63 2.69 -0.89 17.95
C ASP A 63 2.19 -2.26 17.49
N PRO A 64 2.78 -3.35 18.02
CA PRO A 64 2.42 -4.70 17.57
C PRO A 64 0.98 -5.13 17.85
N GLN A 65 0.22 -4.33 18.59
CA GLN A 65 -1.20 -4.59 18.77
C GLN A 65 -2.02 -4.29 17.51
N LYS A 66 -1.50 -3.43 16.65
CA LYS A 66 -2.17 -3.06 15.40
C LYS A 66 -1.78 -4.01 14.29
N GLU A 67 -2.77 -4.71 13.77
CA GLU A 67 -2.59 -5.69 12.69
C GLU A 67 -3.10 -5.11 11.38
N HIS A 68 -2.33 -5.38 10.32
CA HIS A 68 -2.67 -5.01 8.96
C HIS A 68 -2.50 -6.22 8.05
N VAL A 69 -2.90 -6.07 6.80
CA VAL A 69 -2.66 -7.09 5.79
C VAL A 69 -2.04 -6.44 4.54
N THR A 70 -1.18 -7.18 3.88
CA THR A 70 -0.73 -6.87 2.53
C THR A 70 -1.51 -7.78 1.59
N VAL A 71 -2.25 -7.19 0.68
CA VAL A 71 -2.98 -7.94 -0.35
C VAL A 71 -2.05 -8.12 -1.54
N TRP A 72 -1.81 -9.37 -1.91
CA TRP A 72 -1.04 -9.71 -3.10
C TRP A 72 -1.97 -10.28 -4.16
N THR A 73 -1.93 -9.74 -5.38
CA THR A 73 -2.75 -10.32 -6.46
C THR A 73 -2.23 -9.95 -7.83
N VAL A 74 -2.62 -10.74 -8.81
CA VAL A 74 -2.29 -10.54 -10.22
C VAL A 74 -3.52 -10.03 -10.94
N PHE A 75 -3.35 -8.98 -11.75
CA PHE A 75 -4.41 -8.39 -12.54
C PHE A 75 -4.24 -8.73 -14.02
N PRO A 76 -5.32 -8.76 -14.79
CA PRO A 76 -5.19 -8.85 -16.24
C PRO A 76 -4.59 -7.56 -16.81
N THR A 77 -3.93 -7.65 -17.96
CA THR A 77 -3.34 -6.48 -18.59
C THR A 77 -4.36 -5.40 -18.96
N SER A 78 -5.63 -5.82 -19.13
CA SER A 78 -6.73 -4.91 -19.46
C SER A 78 -7.28 -4.13 -18.27
N THR A 79 -6.78 -4.36 -17.06
CA THR A 79 -7.32 -3.67 -15.89
C THR A 79 -7.13 -2.17 -15.99
N LYS A 80 -8.11 -1.43 -15.50
CA LYS A 80 -8.05 0.02 -15.36
C LYS A 80 -7.79 0.45 -13.92
N TYR A 81 -7.59 -0.51 -13.04
CA TYR A 81 -7.44 -0.23 -11.61
C TYR A 81 -6.18 0.60 -11.32
N PHE A 82 -5.15 0.47 -12.15
CA PHE A 82 -3.89 1.22 -11.97
C PHE A 82 -3.92 2.61 -12.61
N ASP A 83 -4.95 2.90 -13.43
CA ASP A 83 -5.03 4.20 -14.12
C ASP A 83 -4.96 5.35 -13.11
N PRO A 84 -4.32 6.45 -13.48
CA PRO A 84 -3.77 6.78 -14.80
C PRO A 84 -2.35 6.27 -15.05
N SER A 85 -1.77 5.47 -14.17
CA SER A 85 -0.42 4.94 -14.38
C SER A 85 -0.41 3.86 -15.47
N PRO A 86 0.50 3.95 -16.45
CA PRO A 86 0.69 2.89 -17.43
C PRO A 86 1.60 1.77 -16.94
N ALA A 87 2.12 1.85 -15.72
CA ALA A 87 3.04 0.86 -15.19
C ALA A 87 2.38 -0.51 -15.05
N PRO A 88 3.14 -1.60 -15.21
CA PRO A 88 2.59 -2.94 -15.09
C PRO A 88 2.40 -3.40 -13.64
N PHE A 89 2.65 -2.54 -12.68
CA PHE A 89 2.50 -2.86 -11.25
C PHE A 89 1.97 -1.65 -10.50
N MET A 90 1.46 -1.89 -9.31
CA MET A 90 1.04 -0.85 -8.38
C MET A 90 1.31 -1.33 -6.95
N ILE A 91 1.85 -0.44 -6.14
CA ILE A 91 2.08 -0.70 -4.72
C ILE A 91 1.13 0.17 -3.91
N ASN A 92 0.37 -0.45 -3.01
CA ASN A 92 -0.43 0.29 -2.04
C ASN A 92 0.36 0.43 -0.74
N TYR A 93 0.42 1.65 -0.24
CA TYR A 93 1.02 1.94 1.06
C TYR A 93 -0.07 2.22 2.08
N ILE A 94 0.08 1.68 3.27
CA ILE A 94 -0.81 2.00 4.38
C ILE A 94 -0.21 3.18 5.13
N VAL A 95 -1.04 4.20 5.37
CA VAL A 95 -0.62 5.42 6.05
C VAL A 95 -1.45 5.62 7.31
N ASP A 96 -0.88 6.28 8.30
CA ASP A 96 -1.57 6.53 9.56
C ASP A 96 -2.64 7.63 9.46
N ASP A 97 -2.44 8.62 8.58
CA ASP A 97 -3.37 9.73 8.38
C ASP A 97 -3.30 10.16 6.91
N MET A 98 -4.23 9.66 6.11
CA MET A 98 -4.24 9.93 4.69
C MET A 98 -4.49 11.41 4.37
N ASP A 99 -5.40 12.05 5.10
CA ASP A 99 -5.71 13.46 4.84
C ASP A 99 -4.48 14.34 5.09
N ALA A 100 -3.76 14.11 6.17
CA ALA A 100 -2.54 14.86 6.46
C ALA A 100 -1.46 14.63 5.41
N LEU A 101 -1.31 13.39 4.95
CA LEU A 101 -0.35 13.08 3.89
C LEU A 101 -0.71 13.80 2.60
N LEU A 102 -1.97 13.74 2.18
CA LEU A 102 -2.41 14.35 0.94
C LEU A 102 -2.28 15.87 0.97
N ASP A 103 -2.57 16.50 2.11
CA ASP A 103 -2.37 17.94 2.27
C ASP A 103 -0.91 18.33 2.11
N ARG A 104 -0.01 17.55 2.73
CA ARG A 104 1.42 17.79 2.61
C ARG A 104 1.92 17.61 1.18
N LEU A 105 1.50 16.53 0.53
CA LEU A 105 1.88 16.26 -0.86
C LEU A 105 1.39 17.37 -1.80
N LYS A 106 0.19 17.88 -1.56
CA LYS A 106 -0.35 18.97 -2.35
C LYS A 106 0.51 20.23 -2.19
N GLN A 107 0.91 20.54 -0.97
CA GLN A 107 1.80 21.67 -0.70
C GLN A 107 3.16 21.52 -1.35
N GLU A 108 3.63 20.28 -1.49
CA GLU A 108 4.91 19.96 -2.12
C GLU A 108 4.82 19.87 -3.64
N GLY A 109 3.65 20.10 -4.21
CA GLY A 109 3.47 20.08 -5.66
C GLY A 109 3.34 18.69 -6.26
N VAL A 110 3.09 17.68 -5.44
CA VAL A 110 2.88 16.31 -5.93
C VAL A 110 1.49 16.23 -6.55
N LYS A 111 1.42 15.67 -7.75
CA LYS A 111 0.14 15.47 -8.43
C LYS A 111 -0.64 14.37 -7.74
N ILE A 112 -1.84 14.69 -7.31
CA ILE A 112 -2.77 13.74 -6.71
C ILE A 112 -3.90 13.53 -7.71
N ASP A 113 -4.18 12.27 -8.04
CA ASP A 113 -5.27 11.95 -8.95
C ASP A 113 -6.61 12.29 -8.31
N ALA A 114 -7.58 12.69 -9.14
CA ALA A 114 -8.93 12.98 -8.66
C ALA A 114 -9.66 11.73 -8.20
N LYS A 115 -9.20 10.56 -8.60
CA LYS A 115 -9.80 9.29 -8.24
C LYS A 115 -9.69 9.04 -6.75
N ARG A 116 -10.80 8.68 -6.14
CA ARG A 116 -10.92 8.34 -4.72
C ARG A 116 -11.77 7.11 -4.57
N MET A 117 -11.49 6.34 -3.54
CA MET A 117 -12.32 5.20 -3.20
C MET A 117 -12.48 5.16 -1.68
N ASP A 118 -13.73 5.19 -1.22
CA ASP A 118 -14.09 5.06 0.19
C ASP A 118 -14.95 3.82 0.33
N GLU A 119 -14.39 2.79 0.94
CA GLU A 119 -15.04 1.51 1.14
C GLU A 119 -15.06 1.13 2.62
N SER A 120 -15.86 0.15 2.98
CA SER A 120 -15.92 -0.33 4.36
C SER A 120 -14.58 -0.87 4.89
N TYR A 121 -13.73 -1.31 3.96
CA TYR A 121 -12.41 -1.88 4.29
C TYR A 121 -11.26 -0.89 4.17
N GLY A 122 -11.54 0.34 3.77
CA GLY A 122 -10.50 1.37 3.72
C GLY A 122 -10.79 2.52 2.77
N ARG A 123 -9.98 3.57 2.92
CA ARG A 123 -10.01 4.76 2.06
C ARG A 123 -8.76 4.74 1.20
N PHE A 124 -8.91 5.09 -0.08
CA PHE A 124 -7.83 4.99 -1.05
C PHE A 124 -7.72 6.26 -1.88
N ALA A 125 -6.50 6.64 -2.17
CA ALA A 125 -6.17 7.75 -3.06
C ALA A 125 -5.00 7.34 -3.95
N TRP A 126 -4.91 7.92 -5.12
CA TRP A 126 -3.86 7.63 -6.11
C TRP A 126 -2.97 8.85 -6.30
N ILE A 127 -1.68 8.62 -6.32
CA ILE A 127 -0.68 9.67 -6.55
C ILE A 127 0.29 9.27 -7.65
#